data_644105a13f224349a0d0ca088fe420a1
#
_entry.id   644105a13f224349a0d0ca088fe420a1
#
_cell.length_a   1.000
_cell.length_b   1.000
_cell.length_c   1.000
_cell.angle_alpha   90.00
_cell.angle_beta   90.00
_cell.angle_gamma   90.00
#
_symmetry.space_group_name_H-M   'P 1'
#
loop_
_entity.id
_entity.type
_entity.pdbx_description
1 polymer ?
#
loop_
_entity_poly.entity_id
_entity_poly.type
_entity_poly.pdbx_seq_one_letter_code
_entity_poly.pdbx_strand_id
1 'polypeptide(L)'
;MSTDGQPHILAIGGGSFVPDGRDGFLPSPLLRYAFDLTGQDRPRVCVITTAMGDGLQAIARFYAAFSSMDAEVSHLALFPMPNIADMRAHLLAQDLVYVGGGSVANLLALWRLHGLDEILREAWQEGVVLSGQSAGALCWHVGGNTDSFGPQLRPMTDGLGFLPYSCGVHYDSEPQRRPLLQQLVGEGTLPGGYAADEKVALHYVGAEFVQAVSYRREAGAYRIEPDGPGTAKEYRLEPRLLAAL
;
A
#
# COMPACT_ATOMS: atom_id res chain seq x y z
N MET A 1 -11.07 3.64 20.58
CA MET A 1 -10.17 2.78 21.36
C MET A 1 -8.78 3.04 20.82
N SER A 2 -7.90 3.57 21.61
CA SER A 2 -6.49 3.76 21.23
C SER A 2 -5.89 2.39 20.97
N THR A 3 -5.33 2.18 19.79
CA THR A 3 -4.64 0.94 19.39
C THR A 3 -3.16 1.06 19.75
N ASP A 4 -2.87 1.52 20.99
CA ASP A 4 -1.52 1.78 21.47
C ASP A 4 -0.56 0.63 21.16
N GLY A 5 0.37 0.88 20.25
CA GLY A 5 1.50 0.01 19.96
C GLY A 5 1.20 -1.21 19.07
N GLN A 6 0.00 -1.34 18.49
CA GLN A 6 -0.26 -2.43 17.53
C GLN A 6 0.22 -2.06 16.12
N PRO A 7 0.84 -3.02 15.41
CA PRO A 7 1.32 -2.77 14.05
C PRO A 7 0.16 -2.62 13.06
N HIS A 8 0.12 -1.52 12.31
CA HIS A 8 -0.91 -1.24 11.30
C HIS A 8 -0.35 -1.31 9.89
N ILE A 9 -1.14 -1.87 8.96
CA ILE A 9 -0.93 -1.74 7.51
C ILE A 9 -2.19 -1.19 6.87
N LEU A 10 -2.04 -0.13 6.06
CA LEU A 10 -3.11 0.41 5.23
C LEU A 10 -2.75 0.26 3.75
N ALA A 11 -3.27 -0.79 3.12
CA ALA A 11 -3.03 -1.11 1.71
C ALA A 11 -4.08 -0.44 0.82
N ILE A 12 -3.67 0.54 0.01
CA ILE A 12 -4.55 1.39 -0.77
C ILE A 12 -4.63 0.87 -2.21
N GLY A 13 -5.83 0.54 -2.68
CA GLY A 13 -6.08 0.06 -4.05
C GLY A 13 -5.70 1.08 -5.13
N GLY A 14 -5.90 2.36 -4.85
CA GLY A 14 -5.58 3.52 -5.65
C GLY A 14 -6.22 4.77 -5.06
N GLY A 15 -5.90 5.96 -5.58
CA GLY A 15 -6.52 7.20 -5.15
C GLY A 15 -6.02 7.74 -3.80
N SER A 16 -4.74 7.57 -3.47
CA SER A 16 -4.13 8.20 -2.28
C SER A 16 -4.11 9.72 -2.37
N PHE A 17 -4.20 10.26 -3.56
CA PHE A 17 -4.18 11.69 -3.81
C PHE A 17 -5.36 12.11 -4.68
N VAL A 18 -5.80 13.35 -4.48
CA VAL A 18 -6.83 14.01 -5.28
C VAL A 18 -6.26 15.26 -5.93
N PRO A 19 -6.72 15.66 -7.14
CA PRO A 19 -6.29 16.92 -7.75
C PRO A 19 -6.60 18.12 -6.84
N ASP A 20 -5.70 19.09 -6.79
CA ASP A 20 -5.89 20.35 -6.06
C ASP A 20 -6.59 21.45 -6.89
N GLY A 21 -6.93 21.13 -8.13
CA GLY A 21 -7.51 22.07 -9.09
C GLY A 21 -6.51 23.05 -9.73
N ARG A 22 -5.19 22.91 -9.48
CA ARG A 22 -4.12 23.79 -9.96
C ARG A 22 -2.87 23.02 -10.38
N ASP A 23 -3.04 21.88 -11.06
CA ASP A 23 -1.97 20.97 -11.50
C ASP A 23 -1.16 20.28 -10.37
N GLY A 24 -1.60 20.42 -9.11
CA GLY A 24 -1.04 19.73 -7.95
C GLY A 24 -1.96 18.63 -7.42
N PHE A 25 -1.54 18.05 -6.30
CA PHE A 25 -2.26 16.98 -5.63
C PHE A 25 -2.33 17.25 -4.13
N LEU A 26 -3.48 16.90 -3.54
CA LEU A 26 -3.69 16.89 -2.09
C LEU A 26 -3.84 15.44 -1.60
N PRO A 27 -3.44 15.17 -0.36
CA PRO A 27 -3.71 13.88 0.27
C PRO A 27 -5.22 13.61 0.33
N SER A 28 -5.63 12.43 -0.11
CA SER A 28 -7.02 11.99 -0.03
C SER A 28 -7.43 11.67 1.43
N PRO A 29 -8.72 11.47 1.70
CA PRO A 29 -9.18 10.97 3.00
C PRO A 29 -8.52 9.66 3.44
N LEU A 30 -8.05 8.82 2.50
CA LEU A 30 -7.31 7.59 2.84
C LEU A 30 -5.96 7.88 3.47
N LEU A 31 -5.23 8.88 2.96
CA LEU A 31 -3.96 9.28 3.57
C LEU A 31 -4.16 9.96 4.92
N ARG A 32 -5.21 10.77 5.07
CA ARG A 32 -5.57 11.34 6.39
C ARG A 32 -5.86 10.23 7.39
N TYR A 33 -6.58 9.21 6.96
CA TYR A 33 -6.84 8.03 7.78
C TYR A 33 -5.53 7.30 8.17
N ALA A 34 -4.54 7.20 7.26
CA ALA A 34 -3.22 6.67 7.60
C ALA A 34 -2.50 7.50 8.68
N PHE A 35 -2.64 8.82 8.62
CA PHE A 35 -2.09 9.73 9.65
C PHE A 35 -2.81 9.52 10.99
N ASP A 36 -4.14 9.41 11.00
CA ASP A 36 -4.92 9.17 12.23
C ASP A 36 -4.49 7.86 12.92
N LEU A 37 -4.08 6.84 12.15
CA LEU A 37 -3.58 5.56 12.69
C LEU A 37 -2.29 5.71 13.48
N THR A 38 -1.48 6.74 13.24
CA THR A 38 -0.24 6.98 14.01
C THR A 38 -0.51 7.44 15.44
N GLY A 39 -1.69 7.98 15.71
CA GLY A 39 -2.03 8.57 17.01
C GLY A 39 -1.24 9.84 17.34
N GLN A 40 -0.48 10.40 16.39
CA GLN A 40 0.33 11.60 16.58
C GLN A 40 -0.36 12.83 15.97
N ASP A 41 -0.31 13.96 16.66
CA ASP A 41 -0.81 15.23 16.11
C ASP A 41 0.03 15.70 14.92
N ARG A 42 1.34 15.48 14.97
CA ARG A 42 2.31 15.83 13.95
C ARG A 42 3.26 14.66 13.65
N PRO A 43 2.82 13.68 12.86
CA PRO A 43 3.60 12.48 12.62
C PRO A 43 4.85 12.73 11.76
N ARG A 44 5.90 11.96 12.05
CA ARG A 44 7.09 11.84 11.20
C ARG A 44 6.78 10.83 10.09
N VAL A 45 6.86 11.28 8.85
CA VAL A 45 6.47 10.50 7.68
C VAL A 45 7.67 10.29 6.76
N CYS A 46 8.01 9.04 6.46
CA CYS A 46 8.97 8.73 5.42
C CYS A 46 8.25 8.28 4.15
N VAL A 47 8.51 8.97 3.04
CA VAL A 47 8.02 8.58 1.72
C VAL A 47 9.07 7.74 1.00
N ILE A 48 8.67 6.60 0.43
CA ILE A 48 9.54 5.73 -0.37
C ILE A 48 8.99 5.65 -1.79
N THR A 49 9.80 6.04 -2.78
CA THR A 49 9.40 6.14 -4.19
C THR A 49 10.12 5.13 -5.09
N THR A 50 10.74 4.10 -4.52
CA THR A 50 11.54 3.09 -5.23
C THR A 50 10.78 2.44 -6.39
N ALA A 51 9.46 2.20 -6.24
CA ALA A 51 8.61 1.66 -7.32
C ALA A 51 8.59 2.55 -8.57
N MET A 52 8.89 3.86 -8.43
CA MET A 52 8.99 4.86 -9.50
C MET A 52 10.44 5.22 -9.86
N GLY A 53 11.44 4.47 -9.35
CA GLY A 53 12.85 4.71 -9.59
C GLY A 53 13.41 5.94 -8.88
N ASP A 54 12.83 6.36 -7.78
CA ASP A 54 13.24 7.49 -6.92
C ASP A 54 13.46 8.81 -7.68
N GLY A 55 12.64 9.05 -8.72
CA GLY A 55 12.75 10.26 -9.54
C GLY A 55 12.47 11.52 -8.72
N LEU A 56 13.33 12.53 -8.84
CA LEU A 56 13.21 13.80 -8.10
C LEU A 56 11.84 14.48 -8.28
N GLN A 57 11.23 14.36 -9.46
CA GLN A 57 9.90 14.90 -9.72
C GLN A 57 8.83 14.22 -8.87
N ALA A 58 8.90 12.89 -8.71
CA ALA A 58 7.98 12.15 -7.86
C ALA A 58 8.17 12.55 -6.39
N ILE A 59 9.41 12.59 -5.91
CA ILE A 59 9.74 13.00 -4.54
C ILE A 59 9.20 14.42 -4.27
N ALA A 60 9.47 15.39 -5.17
CA ALA A 60 9.00 16.76 -5.02
C ALA A 60 7.46 16.86 -4.97
N ARG A 61 6.74 16.05 -5.76
CA ARG A 61 5.27 15.99 -5.73
C ARG A 61 4.74 15.49 -4.38
N PHE A 62 5.39 14.49 -3.77
CA PHE A 62 5.02 14.02 -2.44
C PHE A 62 5.24 15.09 -1.37
N TYR A 63 6.38 15.78 -1.39
CA TYR A 63 6.62 16.89 -0.48
C TYR A 63 5.56 17.99 -0.64
N ALA A 64 5.26 18.38 -1.87
CA ALA A 64 4.22 19.37 -2.15
C ALA A 64 2.84 18.93 -1.65
N ALA A 65 2.46 17.67 -1.88
CA ALA A 65 1.18 17.14 -1.42
C ALA A 65 1.11 17.10 0.11
N PHE A 66 2.14 16.59 0.78
CA PHE A 66 2.18 16.49 2.24
C PHE A 66 2.38 17.84 2.95
N SER A 67 2.82 18.89 2.25
CA SER A 67 2.93 20.25 2.83
C SER A 67 1.60 20.82 3.31
N SER A 68 0.47 20.28 2.85
CA SER A 68 -0.88 20.63 3.30
C SER A 68 -1.28 19.93 4.60
N MET A 69 -0.46 19.02 5.10
CA MET A 69 -0.70 18.27 6.35
C MET A 69 0.33 18.71 7.40
N ASP A 70 -0.07 18.71 8.66
CA ASP A 70 0.86 18.98 9.75
C ASP A 70 1.68 17.71 10.01
N ALA A 71 2.85 17.60 9.36
CA ALA A 71 3.71 16.44 9.42
C ALA A 71 5.19 16.82 9.22
N GLU A 72 6.08 16.01 9.77
CA GLU A 72 7.51 16.05 9.45
C GLU A 72 7.82 15.06 8.35
N VAL A 73 7.99 15.56 7.11
CA VAL A 73 8.14 14.71 5.93
C VAL A 73 9.61 14.52 5.58
N SER A 74 9.99 13.26 5.41
CA SER A 74 11.28 12.83 4.87
C SER A 74 11.08 11.88 3.70
N HIS A 75 12.16 11.48 3.02
CA HIS A 75 12.10 10.44 2.02
C HIS A 75 13.32 9.53 2.09
N LEU A 76 13.11 8.26 1.74
CA LEU A 76 14.18 7.31 1.48
C LEU A 76 14.21 7.01 -0.02
N ALA A 77 15.35 7.29 -0.65
CA ALA A 77 15.67 6.95 -2.02
C ALA A 77 16.84 5.97 -2.05
N LEU A 78 16.80 5.01 -2.97
CA LEU A 78 17.87 4.04 -3.22
C LEU A 78 18.65 4.36 -4.49
N PHE A 79 18.14 5.24 -5.36
CA PHE A 79 18.79 5.70 -6.58
C PHE A 79 19.33 7.14 -6.45
N PRO A 80 20.54 7.42 -7.02
CA PRO A 80 21.52 6.46 -7.59
C PRO A 80 22.24 5.65 -6.50
N MET A 81 22.08 6.02 -5.25
CA MET A 81 22.56 5.36 -4.03
C MET A 81 21.69 5.80 -2.85
N PRO A 82 21.66 5.05 -1.75
CA PRO A 82 20.88 5.44 -0.58
C PRO A 82 21.23 6.87 -0.12
N ASN A 83 20.20 7.70 0.02
CA ASN A 83 20.34 9.08 0.49
C ASN A 83 20.45 9.19 2.02
N ILE A 84 20.24 8.08 2.74
CA ILE A 84 20.27 7.97 4.19
C ILE A 84 21.30 6.91 4.58
N ALA A 85 22.29 7.28 5.39
CA ALA A 85 23.38 6.39 5.77
C ALA A 85 22.92 5.26 6.70
N ASP A 86 22.05 5.56 7.67
CA ASP A 86 21.46 4.57 8.56
C ASP A 86 19.95 4.49 8.31
N MET A 87 19.57 3.68 7.33
CA MET A 87 18.16 3.47 6.94
C MET A 87 17.35 2.86 8.09
N ARG A 88 17.97 1.97 8.89
CA ARG A 88 17.29 1.33 10.01
C ARG A 88 16.90 2.35 11.08
N ALA A 89 17.86 3.12 11.58
CA ALA A 89 17.59 4.15 12.57
C ALA A 89 16.59 5.18 12.05
N HIS A 90 16.68 5.54 10.77
CA HIS A 90 15.74 6.48 10.16
C HIS A 90 14.31 5.95 10.11
N LEU A 91 14.09 4.72 9.65
CA LEU A 91 12.75 4.15 9.51
C LEU A 91 12.10 3.81 10.86
N LEU A 92 12.88 3.32 11.83
CA LEU A 92 12.38 3.07 13.18
C LEU A 92 12.02 4.37 13.92
N ALA A 93 12.54 5.51 13.49
CA ALA A 93 12.20 6.81 14.05
C ALA A 93 10.95 7.44 13.42
N GLN A 94 10.33 6.81 12.44
CA GLN A 94 9.11 7.32 11.81
C GLN A 94 7.85 6.87 12.54
N ASP A 95 6.76 7.60 12.32
CA ASP A 95 5.43 7.22 12.79
C ASP A 95 4.62 6.59 11.63
N LEU A 96 4.95 6.96 10.38
CA LEU A 96 4.34 6.43 9.16
C LEU A 96 5.40 6.26 8.05
N VAL A 97 5.40 5.10 7.40
CA VAL A 97 6.09 4.90 6.12
C VAL A 97 5.05 4.78 5.01
N TYR A 98 5.12 5.69 4.03
CA TYR A 98 4.24 5.67 2.86
C TYR A 98 5.00 5.25 1.60
N VAL A 99 4.53 4.22 0.90
CA VAL A 99 5.14 3.67 -0.30
C VAL A 99 4.33 4.03 -1.55
N GLY A 100 4.98 4.67 -2.51
CA GLY A 100 4.37 5.03 -3.79
C GLY A 100 4.06 3.82 -4.67
N GLY A 101 3.15 4.02 -5.65
CA GLY A 101 2.86 3.05 -6.71
C GLY A 101 3.98 2.96 -7.75
N GLY A 102 3.81 2.08 -8.75
CA GLY A 102 4.76 1.83 -9.83
C GLY A 102 5.09 0.34 -9.98
N SER A 103 6.34 0.00 -10.28
CA SER A 103 6.78 -1.39 -10.43
C SER A 103 7.05 -2.05 -9.08
N VAL A 104 6.16 -2.97 -8.65
CA VAL A 104 6.38 -3.75 -7.43
C VAL A 104 7.58 -4.70 -7.57
N ALA A 105 7.85 -5.23 -8.77
CA ALA A 105 9.00 -6.11 -9.00
C ALA A 105 10.32 -5.38 -8.78
N ASN A 106 10.48 -4.16 -9.32
CA ASN A 106 11.68 -3.36 -9.12
C ASN A 106 11.84 -2.94 -7.66
N LEU A 107 10.75 -2.55 -7.01
CA LEU A 107 10.71 -2.21 -5.60
C LEU A 107 11.23 -3.37 -4.74
N LEU A 108 10.66 -4.56 -4.88
CA LEU A 108 11.04 -5.73 -4.08
C LEU A 108 12.48 -6.18 -4.34
N ALA A 109 12.93 -6.16 -5.60
CA ALA A 109 14.31 -6.51 -5.96
C ALA A 109 15.33 -5.60 -5.26
N LEU A 110 15.10 -4.29 -5.29
CA LEU A 110 15.98 -3.31 -4.64
C LEU A 110 15.89 -3.37 -3.12
N TRP A 111 14.71 -3.53 -2.57
CA TRP A 111 14.55 -3.61 -1.12
C TRP A 111 15.30 -4.80 -0.53
N ARG A 112 15.19 -5.98 -1.16
CA ARG A 112 15.95 -7.17 -0.74
C ARG A 112 17.44 -6.99 -0.90
N LEU A 113 17.90 -6.34 -1.99
CA LEU A 113 19.32 -6.05 -2.18
C LEU A 113 19.91 -5.19 -1.06
N HIS A 114 19.11 -4.24 -0.54
CA HIS A 114 19.51 -3.30 0.51
C HIS A 114 19.10 -3.73 1.92
N GLY A 115 18.44 -4.90 2.10
CA GLY A 115 17.94 -5.36 3.39
C GLY A 115 16.79 -4.52 3.95
N LEU A 116 16.14 -3.75 3.08
CA LEU A 116 15.06 -2.83 3.49
C LEU A 116 13.77 -3.58 3.85
N ASP A 117 13.55 -4.75 3.29
CA ASP A 117 12.47 -5.66 3.62
C ASP A 117 12.47 -6.09 5.10
N GLU A 118 13.65 -6.43 5.64
CA GLU A 118 13.79 -6.78 7.05
C GLU A 118 13.64 -5.54 7.96
N ILE A 119 14.22 -4.41 7.57
CA ILE A 119 14.10 -3.15 8.31
C ILE A 119 12.63 -2.70 8.41
N LEU A 120 11.88 -2.79 7.31
CA LEU A 120 10.45 -2.44 7.29
C LEU A 120 9.61 -3.40 8.13
N ARG A 121 9.96 -4.69 8.16
CA ARG A 121 9.31 -5.65 9.05
C ARG A 121 9.51 -5.28 10.52
N GLU A 122 10.75 -4.94 10.89
CA GLU A 122 11.09 -4.50 12.23
C GLU A 122 10.33 -3.22 12.59
N ALA A 123 10.38 -2.19 11.73
CA ALA A 123 9.68 -0.93 11.94
C ALA A 123 8.16 -1.15 12.16
N TRP A 124 7.54 -2.01 11.35
CA TRP A 124 6.14 -2.38 11.51
C TRP A 124 5.87 -3.05 12.86
N GLN A 125 6.71 -4.00 13.27
CA GLN A 125 6.58 -4.69 14.55
C GLN A 125 6.75 -3.76 15.76
N GLU A 126 7.55 -2.70 15.60
CA GLU A 126 7.74 -1.63 16.60
C GLU A 126 6.64 -0.55 16.57
N GLY A 127 5.59 -0.74 15.73
CA GLY A 127 4.41 0.11 15.71
C GLY A 127 4.43 1.23 14.68
N VAL A 128 5.43 1.31 13.81
CA VAL A 128 5.40 2.23 12.67
C VAL A 128 4.28 1.81 11.72
N VAL A 129 3.38 2.73 11.40
CA VAL A 129 2.30 2.48 10.45
C VAL A 129 2.89 2.33 9.05
N LEU A 130 2.58 1.23 8.37
CA LEU A 130 2.94 1.06 6.96
C LEU A 130 1.73 1.35 6.08
N SER A 131 1.94 2.13 5.03
CA SER A 131 0.90 2.39 4.04
C SER A 131 1.49 2.49 2.65
N GLY A 132 0.66 2.39 1.64
CA GLY A 132 1.06 2.61 0.26
C GLY A 132 -0.05 2.25 -0.70
N GLN A 133 0.08 2.74 -1.96
CA GLN A 133 -0.90 2.45 -2.99
C GLN A 133 -0.33 1.59 -4.10
N SER A 134 -1.18 0.78 -4.75
CA SER A 134 -0.80 -0.04 -5.91
C SER A 134 0.40 -0.93 -5.59
N ALA A 135 1.57 -0.72 -6.20
CA ALA A 135 2.79 -1.46 -5.86
C ALA A 135 3.12 -1.39 -4.36
N GLY A 136 2.93 -0.21 -3.72
CA GLY A 136 3.12 -0.01 -2.30
C GLY A 136 2.04 -0.64 -1.41
N ALA A 137 0.93 -1.11 -1.98
CA ALA A 137 -0.05 -1.96 -1.30
C ALA A 137 0.28 -3.44 -1.51
N LEU A 138 0.64 -3.82 -2.74
CA LEU A 138 0.96 -5.20 -3.11
C LEU A 138 2.16 -5.74 -2.33
N CYS A 139 3.19 -4.91 -2.10
CA CYS A 139 4.46 -5.37 -1.52
C CYS A 139 4.32 -6.00 -0.12
N TRP A 140 3.33 -5.61 0.68
CA TRP A 140 3.12 -6.14 2.04
C TRP A 140 2.54 -7.56 2.07
N HIS A 141 1.86 -7.96 1.00
CA HIS A 141 1.18 -9.25 0.89
C HIS A 141 2.13 -10.37 0.42
N VAL A 142 1.66 -11.62 0.47
CA VAL A 142 2.43 -12.73 -0.12
C VAL A 142 2.43 -12.68 -1.63
N GLY A 143 1.44 -12.05 -2.26
CA GLY A 143 1.37 -11.91 -3.70
C GLY A 143 0.13 -11.19 -4.21
N GLY A 144 0.01 -11.15 -5.53
CA GLY A 144 -1.08 -10.51 -6.25
C GLY A 144 -0.87 -10.59 -7.77
N ASN A 145 -1.51 -9.70 -8.52
CA ASN A 145 -1.23 -9.54 -9.93
C ASN A 145 -0.64 -8.15 -10.23
N THR A 146 0.29 -8.09 -11.18
CA THR A 146 1.07 -6.89 -11.47
C THR A 146 1.35 -6.71 -12.96
N ASP A 147 1.46 -5.46 -13.37
CA ASP A 147 1.92 -4.99 -14.69
C ASP A 147 3.42 -4.61 -14.70
N SER A 148 4.15 -4.92 -13.64
CA SER A 148 5.58 -4.56 -13.50
C SER A 148 6.49 -5.05 -14.63
N PHE A 149 6.06 -6.02 -15.41
CA PHE A 149 6.82 -6.64 -16.50
C PHE A 149 6.34 -6.23 -17.91
N GLY A 150 5.39 -5.33 -18.00
CA GLY A 150 4.81 -4.86 -19.26
C GLY A 150 3.27 -4.81 -19.20
N PRO A 151 2.60 -4.54 -20.35
CA PRO A 151 1.16 -4.25 -20.36
C PRO A 151 0.27 -5.45 -20.01
N GLN A 152 0.81 -6.68 -20.10
CA GLN A 152 0.11 -7.88 -19.67
C GLN A 152 0.36 -8.14 -18.19
N LEU A 153 -0.72 -8.29 -17.44
CA LEU A 153 -0.64 -8.65 -16.04
C LEU A 153 -0.01 -10.04 -15.85
N ARG A 154 0.80 -10.17 -14.82
CA ARG A 154 1.41 -11.43 -14.40
C ARG A 154 1.17 -11.69 -12.92
N PRO A 155 1.22 -12.94 -12.46
CA PRO A 155 1.27 -13.24 -11.04
C PRO A 155 2.54 -12.67 -10.41
N MET A 156 2.41 -12.16 -9.20
CA MET A 156 3.48 -11.87 -8.26
C MET A 156 3.27 -12.79 -7.05
N THR A 157 4.23 -13.65 -6.77
CA THR A 157 4.12 -14.69 -5.72
C THR A 157 5.20 -14.56 -4.64
N ASP A 158 5.95 -13.48 -4.68
CA ASP A 158 7.14 -13.25 -3.87
C ASP A 158 7.09 -11.88 -3.16
N GLY A 159 5.92 -11.45 -2.72
CA GLY A 159 5.77 -10.26 -1.87
C GLY A 159 6.50 -10.42 -0.53
N LEU A 160 6.46 -9.42 0.33
CA LEU A 160 7.17 -9.46 1.63
C LEU A 160 6.50 -10.40 2.64
N GLY A 161 5.23 -10.76 2.42
CA GLY A 161 4.51 -11.71 3.27
C GLY A 161 4.31 -11.22 4.71
N PHE A 162 4.21 -9.90 4.94
CA PHE A 162 3.77 -9.36 6.22
C PHE A 162 2.30 -9.72 6.45
N LEU A 163 1.54 -9.75 5.36
CA LEU A 163 0.15 -10.17 5.30
C LEU A 163 0.06 -11.49 4.54
N PRO A 164 -0.49 -12.57 5.15
CA PRO A 164 -0.51 -13.92 4.56
C PRO A 164 -1.62 -14.09 3.50
N TYR A 165 -1.98 -13.04 2.81
CA TYR A 165 -3.07 -12.96 1.84
C TYR A 165 -2.56 -12.53 0.47
N SER A 166 -3.29 -12.88 -0.60
CA SER A 166 -3.14 -12.22 -1.88
C SER A 166 -3.80 -10.84 -1.88
N CYS A 167 -3.34 -9.95 -2.77
CA CYS A 167 -3.88 -8.60 -2.88
C CYS A 167 -4.23 -8.24 -4.33
N GLY A 168 -5.41 -7.65 -4.53
CA GLY A 168 -5.83 -6.99 -5.77
C GLY A 168 -5.94 -5.48 -5.57
N VAL A 169 -5.38 -4.73 -6.51
CA VAL A 169 -5.45 -3.25 -6.56
C VAL A 169 -6.07 -2.81 -7.87
N HIS A 170 -6.57 -1.57 -7.96
CA HIS A 170 -7.23 -1.04 -9.15
C HIS A 170 -8.34 -1.96 -9.68
N TYR A 171 -9.09 -2.57 -8.76
CA TYR A 171 -9.89 -3.76 -9.03
C TYR A 171 -11.12 -3.47 -9.89
N ASP A 172 -11.61 -2.22 -9.88
CA ASP A 172 -12.70 -1.71 -10.73
C ASP A 172 -12.21 -0.95 -11.97
N SER A 173 -10.99 -0.38 -11.94
CA SER A 173 -10.53 0.52 -12.99
C SER A 173 -9.68 -0.16 -14.07
N GLU A 174 -9.06 -1.31 -13.74
CA GLU A 174 -8.28 -2.12 -14.68
C GLU A 174 -8.96 -3.48 -14.93
N PRO A 175 -9.69 -3.65 -16.06
CA PRO A 175 -10.58 -4.81 -16.28
C PRO A 175 -9.91 -6.17 -16.17
N GLN A 176 -8.59 -6.26 -16.38
CA GLN A 176 -7.85 -7.52 -16.33
C GLN A 176 -7.53 -7.97 -14.90
N ARG A 177 -7.55 -7.06 -13.91
CA ARG A 177 -7.12 -7.35 -12.52
C ARG A 177 -8.00 -8.40 -11.87
N ARG A 178 -9.30 -8.18 -11.93
CA ARG A 178 -10.30 -9.02 -11.24
C ARG A 178 -10.32 -10.46 -11.74
N PRO A 179 -10.48 -10.75 -13.04
CA PRO A 179 -10.51 -12.12 -13.53
C PRO A 179 -9.18 -12.86 -13.30
N LEU A 180 -8.04 -12.18 -13.45
CA LEU A 180 -6.74 -12.83 -13.22
C LEU A 180 -6.53 -13.18 -11.74
N LEU A 181 -6.90 -12.29 -10.80
CA LEU A 181 -6.75 -12.61 -9.38
C LEU A 181 -7.63 -13.79 -8.97
N GLN A 182 -8.87 -13.84 -9.43
CA GLN A 182 -9.80 -14.97 -9.21
C GLN A 182 -9.24 -16.28 -9.78
N GLN A 183 -8.67 -16.22 -10.98
CA GLN A 183 -8.02 -17.37 -11.59
C GLN A 183 -6.84 -17.88 -10.75
N LEU A 184 -5.92 -16.98 -10.37
CA LEU A 184 -4.72 -17.32 -9.60
C LEU A 184 -5.05 -17.92 -8.21
N VAL A 185 -6.11 -17.42 -7.58
CA VAL A 185 -6.60 -17.99 -6.30
C VAL A 185 -7.27 -19.33 -6.53
N GLY A 186 -8.11 -19.48 -7.55
CA GLY A 186 -8.78 -20.72 -7.87
C GLY A 186 -7.84 -21.86 -8.27
N GLU A 187 -6.77 -21.53 -8.98
CA GLU A 187 -5.70 -22.47 -9.35
C GLU A 187 -4.73 -22.80 -8.21
N GLY A 188 -4.82 -22.09 -7.08
CA GLY A 188 -3.92 -22.25 -5.94
C GLY A 188 -2.53 -21.65 -6.15
N THR A 189 -2.32 -20.84 -7.20
CA THR A 189 -1.07 -20.08 -7.42
C THR A 189 -0.89 -19.02 -6.33
N LEU A 190 -1.98 -18.42 -5.88
CA LEU A 190 -2.04 -17.47 -4.77
C LEU A 190 -3.01 -17.99 -3.70
N PRO A 191 -2.76 -17.70 -2.42
CA PRO A 191 -3.76 -17.95 -1.39
C PRO A 191 -4.96 -17.03 -1.58
N GLY A 192 -6.05 -17.33 -0.89
CA GLY A 192 -7.16 -16.39 -0.74
C GLY A 192 -6.69 -15.05 -0.18
N GLY A 193 -7.45 -14.00 -0.43
CA GLY A 193 -7.03 -12.67 -0.02
C GLY A 193 -8.07 -11.59 -0.20
N TYR A 194 -7.62 -10.37 -0.42
CA TYR A 194 -8.48 -9.21 -0.49
C TYR A 194 -8.17 -8.36 -1.74
N ALA A 195 -9.18 -7.66 -2.22
CA ALA A 195 -9.01 -6.71 -3.32
C ALA A 195 -9.70 -5.38 -3.00
N ALA A 196 -9.18 -4.30 -3.56
CA ALA A 196 -9.68 -2.95 -3.37
C ALA A 196 -9.86 -2.23 -4.71
N ASP A 197 -11.04 -1.64 -4.89
CA ASP A 197 -11.30 -0.68 -5.96
C ASP A 197 -10.45 0.58 -5.81
N GLU A 198 -10.45 1.43 -6.81
CA GLU A 198 -9.96 2.81 -6.69
C GLU A 198 -10.66 3.53 -5.53
N LYS A 199 -9.89 4.28 -4.75
CA LYS A 199 -10.38 5.07 -3.61
C LYS A 199 -10.83 4.22 -2.42
N VAL A 200 -10.32 2.98 -2.35
CA VAL A 200 -10.53 2.06 -1.23
C VAL A 200 -9.18 1.66 -0.63
N ALA A 201 -9.13 1.53 0.67
CA ALA A 201 -8.00 0.95 1.38
C ALA A 201 -8.44 -0.21 2.27
N LEU A 202 -7.58 -1.21 2.36
CA LEU A 202 -7.70 -2.36 3.25
C LEU A 202 -6.86 -2.09 4.49
N HIS A 203 -7.47 -2.11 5.65
CA HIS A 203 -6.82 -1.86 6.93
C HIS A 203 -6.62 -3.16 7.69
N TYR A 204 -5.36 -3.40 8.08
CA TYR A 204 -4.93 -4.54 8.87
C TYR A 204 -4.32 -4.09 10.20
N VAL A 205 -4.54 -4.88 11.25
CA VAL A 205 -3.89 -4.75 12.56
C VAL A 205 -3.14 -6.06 12.82
N GLY A 206 -1.83 -5.98 13.02
CA GLY A 206 -1.02 -7.15 12.83
C GLY A 206 -1.24 -7.71 11.43
N ALA A 207 -1.41 -9.02 11.32
CA ALA A 207 -1.74 -9.67 10.05
C ALA A 207 -3.25 -9.80 9.78
N GLU A 208 -4.11 -9.33 10.69
CA GLU A 208 -5.56 -9.54 10.59
C GLU A 208 -6.25 -8.39 9.84
N PHE A 209 -7.11 -8.74 8.86
CA PHE A 209 -7.97 -7.77 8.20
C PHE A 209 -9.03 -7.27 9.17
N VAL A 210 -9.09 -5.94 9.35
CA VAL A 210 -10.04 -5.31 10.28
C VAL A 210 -11.22 -4.70 9.54
N GLN A 211 -10.97 -3.90 8.52
CA GLN A 211 -12.01 -3.22 7.74
C GLN A 211 -11.46 -2.70 6.42
N ALA A 212 -12.36 -2.43 5.50
CA ALA A 212 -12.09 -1.55 4.36
C ALA A 212 -12.60 -0.14 4.65
N VAL A 213 -11.92 0.88 4.12
CA VAL A 213 -12.34 2.27 4.17
C VAL A 213 -12.34 2.89 2.77
N SER A 214 -13.25 3.82 2.49
CA SER A 214 -13.36 4.49 1.19
C SER A 214 -13.84 5.92 1.34
N TYR A 215 -13.51 6.78 0.37
CA TYR A 215 -14.15 8.10 0.23
C TYR A 215 -15.05 8.18 -1.03
N ARG A 216 -15.38 7.01 -1.62
CA ARG A 216 -16.34 6.86 -2.73
C ARG A 216 -17.41 5.82 -2.36
N ARG A 217 -18.68 6.22 -2.37
CA ARG A 217 -19.80 5.39 -1.91
C ARG A 217 -19.96 4.07 -2.66
N GLU A 218 -19.73 4.10 -3.97
CA GLU A 218 -19.97 2.96 -4.87
C GLU A 218 -18.77 1.99 -4.92
N ALA A 219 -17.60 2.41 -4.40
CA ALA A 219 -16.40 1.59 -4.42
C ALA A 219 -16.51 0.43 -3.44
N GLY A 220 -15.97 -0.71 -3.83
CA GLY A 220 -16.00 -1.95 -3.06
C GLY A 220 -14.62 -2.41 -2.60
N ALA A 221 -14.63 -3.19 -1.54
CA ALA A 221 -13.57 -4.13 -1.24
C ALA A 221 -14.11 -5.53 -1.44
N TYR A 222 -13.22 -6.50 -1.60
CA TYR A 222 -13.64 -7.87 -1.89
C TYR A 222 -12.74 -8.85 -1.12
N ARG A 223 -13.35 -9.95 -0.65
CA ARG A 223 -12.65 -11.12 -0.16
C ARG A 223 -12.74 -12.20 -1.22
N ILE A 224 -11.60 -12.76 -1.59
CA ILE A 224 -11.51 -13.82 -2.59
C ILE A 224 -11.00 -15.09 -1.89
N GLU A 225 -11.72 -16.20 -2.05
CA GLU A 225 -11.41 -17.48 -1.45
C GLU A 225 -11.43 -18.59 -2.49
N PRO A 226 -10.57 -19.61 -2.36
CA PRO A 226 -10.71 -20.82 -3.17
C PRO A 226 -12.10 -21.45 -2.96
N ASP A 227 -12.75 -21.88 -4.05
CA ASP A 227 -14.09 -22.50 -4.03
C ASP A 227 -14.11 -23.78 -4.88
N GLY A 228 -13.23 -24.72 -4.56
CA GLY A 228 -13.01 -25.95 -5.30
C GLY A 228 -11.88 -25.86 -6.32
N PRO A 229 -11.58 -26.97 -7.03
CA PRO A 229 -10.47 -27.05 -7.96
C PRO A 229 -10.62 -26.06 -9.14
N GLY A 230 -9.68 -25.14 -9.29
CA GLY A 230 -9.65 -24.16 -10.38
C GLY A 230 -10.65 -23.02 -10.26
N THR A 231 -11.36 -22.89 -9.15
CA THR A 231 -12.38 -21.87 -8.95
C THR A 231 -12.15 -21.05 -7.70
N ALA A 232 -12.53 -19.78 -7.75
CA ALA A 232 -12.53 -18.89 -6.58
C ALA A 232 -13.90 -18.22 -6.46
N LYS A 233 -14.28 -17.96 -5.23
CA LYS A 233 -15.48 -17.22 -4.88
C LYS A 233 -15.11 -15.85 -4.32
N GLU A 234 -15.85 -14.86 -4.75
CA GLU A 234 -15.67 -13.48 -4.34
C GLU A 234 -16.86 -13.01 -3.51
N TYR A 235 -16.54 -12.34 -2.41
CA TYR A 235 -17.53 -11.73 -1.51
C TYR A 235 -17.26 -10.23 -1.45
N ARG A 236 -18.25 -9.42 -1.79
CA ARG A 236 -18.17 -7.98 -1.64
C ARG A 236 -18.21 -7.62 -0.16
N LEU A 237 -17.29 -6.74 0.23
CA LEU A 237 -17.22 -6.11 1.54
C LEU A 237 -17.62 -4.64 1.39
N GLU A 238 -18.42 -4.13 2.31
CA GLU A 238 -18.82 -2.72 2.27
C GLU A 238 -17.79 -1.86 3.04
N PRO A 239 -17.05 -0.97 2.36
CA PRO A 239 -16.11 -0.11 3.03
C PRO A 239 -16.81 0.92 3.92
N ARG A 240 -16.24 1.20 5.09
CA ARG A 240 -16.66 2.33 5.91
C ARG A 240 -16.34 3.63 5.17
N LEU A 241 -17.36 4.47 4.96
CA LEU A 241 -17.18 5.73 4.27
C LEU A 241 -16.46 6.74 5.18
N LEU A 242 -15.35 7.28 4.67
CA LEU A 242 -14.63 8.38 5.30
C LEU A 242 -15.33 9.71 4.95
N ALA A 243 -15.23 10.70 5.85
CA ALA A 243 -15.71 12.03 5.57
C ALA A 243 -14.99 12.62 4.34
N ALA A 244 -15.72 13.40 3.55
CA ALA A 244 -15.13 14.19 2.48
C ALA A 244 -14.17 15.24 3.07
N LEU A 245 -13.20 15.69 2.25
CA LEU A 245 -12.28 16.78 2.57
C LEU A 245 -13.02 18.11 2.70
#